data_c45f0b867fe6660c6abf8affcf56a2df
#
_entry.id   c45f0b867fe6660c6abf8affcf56a2df
#
_cell.length_a   1.000
_cell.length_b   1.000
_cell.length_c   1.000
_cell.angle_alpha   90.00
_cell.angle_beta   90.00
_cell.angle_gamma   90.00
#
_symmetry.space_group_name_H-M   'P 1'
#
loop_
_entity.id
_entity.type
_entity.pdbx_description
1 polymer ?
#
loop_
_entity_poly.entity_id
_entity_poly.type
_entity_poly.pdbx_seq_one_letter_code
_entity_poly.pdbx_strand_id
1 'polypeptide(L)'
;ILLIVKLDALITLLIFVIGVLIGVMGPTLYLRSRVSSHQSGIKKQLPDAMDLLCVCIEAGLGFDAALLKVSQKLSGPFIDELLIVYREIQMGRTRREALQNLCDATNLDELKTFASTLVQAEQLGIPINNVMRAQSEQLRVERSQQAKEKGMKASIKMLLPMLLFIFPVVFIILMGPTVMNIIETF
;
A
#
# COMPACT_ATOMS: atom_id res chain seq x y z
N ILE A 1 16.41 -4.86 54.35
CA ILE A 1 15.24 -5.69 54.09
C ILE A 1 14.13 -4.85 53.39
N LEU A 2 13.78 -3.67 53.91
CA LEU A 2 12.74 -2.78 53.36
C LEU A 2 13.05 -2.28 51.95
N LEU A 3 14.33 -2.06 51.61
CA LEU A 3 14.77 -1.60 50.29
C LEU A 3 14.67 -2.70 49.22
N ILE A 4 14.94 -3.96 49.61
CA ILE A 4 14.88 -5.13 48.72
C ILE A 4 13.41 -5.39 48.35
N VAL A 5 12.49 -5.36 49.34
CA VAL A 5 11.05 -5.58 49.08
C VAL A 5 10.46 -4.50 48.18
N LYS A 6 10.92 -3.23 48.27
CA LYS A 6 10.48 -2.17 47.34
C LYS A 6 11.04 -2.36 45.94
N LEU A 7 12.24 -2.90 45.77
CA LEU A 7 12.86 -3.18 44.48
C LEU A 7 12.12 -4.30 43.76
N ASP A 8 11.75 -5.37 44.46
CA ASP A 8 11.00 -6.50 43.95
C ASP A 8 9.57 -6.09 43.49
N ALA A 9 8.91 -5.22 44.29
CA ALA A 9 7.60 -4.68 43.94
C ALA A 9 7.65 -3.80 42.66
N LEU A 10 8.72 -3.02 42.51
CA LEU A 10 8.92 -2.18 41.31
C LEU A 10 9.17 -3.01 40.04
N ILE A 11 9.99 -4.07 40.17
CA ILE A 11 10.28 -5.01 39.07
C ILE A 11 9.01 -5.76 38.68
N THR A 12 8.23 -6.22 39.65
CA THR A 12 6.97 -6.93 39.39
C THR A 12 5.94 -6.04 38.69
N LEU A 13 5.83 -4.77 39.10
CA LEU A 13 4.97 -3.78 38.46
C LEU A 13 5.42 -3.51 37.03
N LEU A 14 6.72 -3.42 36.78
CA LEU A 14 7.29 -3.15 35.48
C LEU A 14 7.05 -4.32 34.50
N ILE A 15 7.24 -5.56 34.98
CA ILE A 15 6.92 -6.78 34.21
C ILE A 15 5.42 -6.84 33.88
N PHE A 16 4.55 -6.48 34.84
CA PHE A 16 3.10 -6.46 34.63
C PHE A 16 2.71 -5.43 33.56
N VAL A 17 3.25 -4.21 33.63
CA VAL A 17 3.00 -3.14 32.63
C VAL A 17 3.47 -3.56 31.24
N ILE A 18 4.68 -4.15 31.13
CA ILE A 18 5.23 -4.65 29.87
C ILE A 18 4.33 -5.80 29.32
N GLY A 19 3.89 -6.70 30.20
CA GLY A 19 2.99 -7.80 29.81
C GLY A 19 1.66 -7.30 29.24
N VAL A 20 1.05 -6.31 29.87
CA VAL A 20 -0.19 -5.67 29.40
C VAL A 20 0.05 -4.95 28.06
N LEU A 21 1.16 -4.23 27.92
CA LEU A 21 1.53 -3.51 26.70
C LEU A 21 1.71 -4.48 25.52
N ILE A 22 2.42 -5.58 25.72
CA ILE A 22 2.61 -6.61 24.70
C ILE A 22 1.28 -7.31 24.38
N GLY A 23 0.46 -7.59 25.40
CA GLY A 23 -0.84 -8.24 25.23
C GLY A 23 -1.84 -7.40 24.42
N VAL A 24 -1.80 -6.08 24.54
CA VAL A 24 -2.68 -5.17 23.77
C VAL A 24 -2.09 -4.83 22.41
N MET A 25 -0.78 -4.59 22.30
CA MET A 25 -0.13 -4.21 21.04
C MET A 25 0.09 -5.40 20.10
N GLY A 26 0.31 -6.60 20.62
CA GLY A 26 0.57 -7.80 19.83
C GLY A 26 -0.52 -8.10 18.79
N PRO A 27 -1.78 -8.27 19.22
CA PRO A 27 -2.87 -8.56 18.28
C PRO A 27 -3.16 -7.42 17.30
N THR A 28 -3.01 -6.16 17.71
CA THR A 28 -3.23 -5.02 16.82
C THR A 28 -2.19 -4.92 15.71
N LEU A 29 -0.93 -5.19 16.01
CA LEU A 29 0.15 -5.21 15.01
C LEU A 29 -0.02 -6.39 14.05
N TYR A 30 -0.40 -7.56 14.54
CA TYR A 30 -0.65 -8.74 13.72
C TYR A 30 -1.81 -8.51 12.75
N LEU A 31 -2.94 -7.96 13.23
CA LEU A 31 -4.10 -7.65 12.41
C LEU A 31 -3.78 -6.58 11.36
N ARG A 32 -3.07 -5.51 11.75
CA ARG A 32 -2.64 -4.47 10.79
C ARG A 32 -1.75 -5.04 9.69
N SER A 33 -0.82 -5.93 10.02
CA SER A 33 0.04 -6.58 9.03
C SER A 33 -0.77 -7.43 8.05
N ARG A 34 -1.76 -8.18 8.52
CA ARG A 34 -2.65 -9.00 7.68
C ARG A 34 -3.51 -8.14 6.75
N VAL A 35 -4.14 -7.08 7.29
CA VAL A 35 -4.94 -6.14 6.50
C VAL A 35 -4.08 -5.45 5.44
N SER A 36 -2.91 -4.95 5.82
CA SER A 36 -1.99 -4.30 4.89
C SER A 36 -1.50 -5.24 3.78
N SER A 37 -1.22 -6.50 4.11
CA SER A 37 -0.85 -7.52 3.11
C SER A 37 -1.99 -7.79 2.13
N HIS A 38 -3.23 -7.94 2.62
CA HIS A 38 -4.43 -8.13 1.80
C HIS A 38 -4.67 -6.93 0.87
N GLN A 39 -4.67 -5.72 1.41
CA GLN A 39 -4.79 -4.48 0.63
C GLN A 39 -3.69 -4.33 -0.43
N SER A 40 -2.45 -4.68 -0.08
CA SER A 40 -1.34 -4.67 -1.05
C SER A 40 -1.54 -5.69 -2.17
N GLY A 41 -2.11 -6.84 -1.87
CA GLY A 41 -2.50 -7.85 -2.86
C GLY A 41 -3.57 -7.31 -3.83
N ILE A 42 -4.61 -6.67 -3.29
CA ILE A 42 -5.67 -6.03 -4.09
C ILE A 42 -5.08 -4.96 -5.01
N LYS A 43 -4.28 -4.04 -4.48
CA LYS A 43 -3.63 -2.97 -5.28
C LYS A 43 -2.78 -3.52 -6.43
N LYS A 44 -2.09 -4.63 -6.21
CA LYS A 44 -1.26 -5.26 -7.25
C LYS A 44 -2.08 -5.89 -8.37
N GLN A 45 -3.24 -6.45 -8.03
CA GLN A 45 -4.09 -7.14 -9.01
C GLN A 45 -5.06 -6.21 -9.73
N LEU A 46 -5.38 -5.06 -9.12
CA LEU A 46 -6.38 -4.13 -9.63
C LEU A 46 -6.17 -3.76 -11.12
N PRO A 47 -4.98 -3.32 -11.59
CA PRO A 47 -4.82 -2.96 -13.00
C PRO A 47 -5.03 -4.14 -13.95
N ASP A 48 -4.51 -5.32 -13.61
CA ASP A 48 -4.60 -6.49 -14.47
C ASP A 48 -6.06 -6.98 -14.61
N ALA A 49 -6.81 -6.91 -13.51
CA ALA A 49 -8.23 -7.23 -13.49
C ALA A 49 -9.07 -6.17 -14.27
N MET A 50 -8.71 -4.90 -14.13
CA MET A 50 -9.34 -3.79 -14.86
C MET A 50 -9.12 -3.92 -16.36
N ASP A 51 -7.90 -4.25 -16.81
CA ASP A 51 -7.59 -4.50 -18.20
C ASP A 51 -8.45 -5.63 -18.78
N LEU A 52 -8.55 -6.73 -18.04
CA LEU A 52 -9.36 -7.86 -18.50
C LEU A 52 -10.86 -7.54 -18.52
N LEU A 53 -11.35 -6.76 -17.55
CA LEU A 53 -12.72 -6.24 -17.55
C LEU A 53 -12.97 -5.37 -18.80
N CYS A 54 -12.04 -4.45 -19.12
CA CYS A 54 -12.13 -3.61 -20.32
C CYS A 54 -12.26 -4.46 -21.58
N VAL A 55 -11.38 -5.44 -21.75
CA VAL A 55 -11.40 -6.34 -22.91
C VAL A 55 -12.72 -7.11 -23.00
N CYS A 56 -13.25 -7.60 -21.89
CA CYS A 56 -14.53 -8.29 -21.85
C CYS A 56 -15.70 -7.38 -22.26
N ILE A 57 -15.71 -6.13 -21.78
CA ILE A 57 -16.75 -5.15 -22.12
C ILE A 57 -16.61 -4.68 -23.57
N GLU A 58 -15.38 -4.49 -24.07
CA GLU A 58 -15.11 -4.20 -25.49
C GLU A 58 -15.57 -5.32 -26.44
N ALA A 59 -15.48 -6.57 -25.97
CA ALA A 59 -16.02 -7.73 -26.70
C ALA A 59 -17.55 -7.82 -26.64
N GLY A 60 -18.23 -6.85 -26.00
CA GLY A 60 -19.70 -6.79 -25.94
C GLY A 60 -20.32 -7.50 -24.75
N LEU A 61 -19.54 -7.97 -23.79
CA LEU A 61 -20.08 -8.52 -22.55
C LEU A 61 -20.63 -7.39 -21.66
N GLY A 62 -21.80 -7.62 -21.08
CA GLY A 62 -22.29 -6.74 -20.00
C GLY A 62 -21.37 -6.78 -18.77
N PHE A 63 -21.39 -5.74 -17.95
CA PHE A 63 -20.54 -5.59 -16.77
C PHE A 63 -20.57 -6.82 -15.84
N ASP A 64 -21.75 -7.37 -15.56
CA ASP A 64 -21.92 -8.52 -14.65
C ASP A 64 -21.32 -9.80 -15.26
N ALA A 65 -21.49 -10.00 -16.57
CA ALA A 65 -20.88 -11.13 -17.28
C ALA A 65 -19.35 -10.99 -17.36
N ALA A 66 -18.85 -9.75 -17.50
CA ALA A 66 -17.42 -9.46 -17.47
C ALA A 66 -16.81 -9.76 -16.10
N LEU A 67 -17.48 -9.38 -14.99
CA LEU A 67 -17.05 -9.72 -13.63
C LEU A 67 -16.89 -11.23 -13.44
N LEU A 68 -17.89 -11.99 -13.86
CA LEU A 68 -17.84 -13.46 -13.78
C LEU A 68 -16.70 -14.03 -14.64
N LYS A 69 -16.50 -13.51 -15.85
CA LYS A 69 -15.44 -13.99 -16.74
C LYS A 69 -14.04 -13.72 -16.17
N VAL A 70 -13.84 -12.56 -15.58
CA VAL A 70 -12.58 -12.19 -14.91
C VAL A 70 -12.32 -13.08 -13.70
N SER A 71 -13.34 -13.35 -12.88
CA SER A 71 -13.22 -14.23 -11.71
C SER A 71 -12.93 -15.69 -12.07
N GLN A 72 -13.27 -16.14 -13.27
CA GLN A 72 -12.90 -17.47 -13.76
C GLN A 72 -11.46 -17.55 -14.28
N LYS A 73 -10.88 -16.43 -14.70
CA LYS A 73 -9.57 -16.39 -15.36
C LYS A 73 -8.43 -15.98 -14.44
N LEU A 74 -8.72 -15.15 -13.47
CA LEU A 74 -7.76 -14.67 -12.48
C LEU A 74 -8.13 -15.19 -11.09
N SER A 75 -7.13 -15.29 -10.21
CA SER A 75 -7.29 -15.71 -8.81
C SER A 75 -6.54 -14.75 -7.90
N GLY A 76 -7.06 -14.49 -6.72
CA GLY A 76 -6.40 -13.71 -5.68
C GLY A 76 -7.32 -12.74 -4.97
N PRO A 77 -6.80 -11.98 -4.00
CA PRO A 77 -7.62 -11.24 -3.05
C PRO A 77 -8.55 -10.22 -3.68
N PHE A 78 -8.17 -9.58 -4.79
CA PHE A 78 -9.07 -8.67 -5.50
C PHE A 78 -10.18 -9.40 -6.24
N ILE A 79 -9.87 -10.56 -6.79
CA ILE A 79 -10.84 -11.37 -7.53
C ILE A 79 -11.90 -11.97 -6.60
N ASP A 80 -11.49 -12.35 -5.40
CA ASP A 80 -12.42 -12.84 -4.37
C ASP A 80 -13.43 -11.73 -3.99
N GLU A 81 -12.97 -10.50 -3.84
CA GLU A 81 -13.82 -9.33 -3.60
C GLU A 81 -14.75 -9.02 -4.78
N LEU A 82 -14.26 -9.10 -6.03
CA LEU A 82 -15.11 -8.94 -7.22
C LEU A 82 -16.19 -10.02 -7.32
N LEU A 83 -15.89 -11.24 -6.90
CA LEU A 83 -16.86 -12.32 -6.86
C LEU A 83 -17.96 -12.07 -5.82
N ILE A 84 -17.63 -11.41 -4.71
CA ILE A 84 -18.62 -10.97 -3.72
C ILE A 84 -19.55 -9.93 -4.36
N VAL A 85 -19.00 -8.92 -5.03
CA VAL A 85 -19.78 -7.91 -5.77
C VAL A 85 -20.73 -8.57 -6.77
N TYR A 86 -20.22 -9.52 -7.56
CA TYR A 86 -21.04 -10.26 -8.51
C TYR A 86 -22.22 -10.99 -7.82
N ARG A 87 -21.96 -11.69 -6.72
CA ARG A 87 -22.98 -12.39 -5.95
C ARG A 87 -24.03 -11.45 -5.36
N GLU A 88 -23.61 -10.30 -4.83
CA GLU A 88 -24.53 -9.28 -4.31
C GLU A 88 -25.48 -8.76 -5.39
N ILE A 89 -24.96 -8.51 -6.60
CA ILE A 89 -25.80 -8.10 -7.74
C ILE A 89 -26.77 -9.21 -8.14
N GLN A 90 -26.32 -10.47 -8.16
CA GLN A 90 -27.20 -11.61 -8.45
C GLN A 90 -28.30 -11.82 -7.38
N MET A 91 -28.05 -11.41 -6.15
CA MET A 91 -29.04 -11.42 -5.08
C MET A 91 -30.02 -10.22 -5.12
N GLY A 92 -29.91 -9.37 -6.15
CA GLY A 92 -30.83 -8.25 -6.37
C GLY A 92 -30.37 -6.91 -5.78
N ARG A 93 -29.15 -6.81 -5.23
CA ARG A 93 -28.59 -5.51 -4.86
C ARG A 93 -28.26 -4.68 -6.09
N THR A 94 -28.37 -3.37 -5.95
CA THR A 94 -27.93 -2.46 -7.02
C THR A 94 -26.40 -2.51 -7.17
N ARG A 95 -25.88 -2.30 -8.38
CA ARG A 95 -24.43 -2.22 -8.63
C ARG A 95 -23.76 -1.18 -7.76
N ARG A 96 -24.44 -0.05 -7.56
CA ARG A 96 -23.97 1.03 -6.69
C ARG A 96 -23.74 0.54 -5.26
N GLU A 97 -24.71 -0.15 -4.67
CA GLU A 97 -24.61 -0.69 -3.31
C GLU A 97 -23.53 -1.75 -3.19
N ALA A 98 -23.44 -2.67 -4.15
CA ALA A 98 -22.42 -3.71 -4.15
C ALA A 98 -21.00 -3.14 -4.28
N LEU A 99 -20.82 -2.13 -5.14
CA LEU A 99 -19.53 -1.43 -5.28
C LEU A 99 -19.19 -0.59 -4.04
N GLN A 100 -20.19 0.01 -3.40
CA GLN A 100 -19.97 0.75 -2.15
C GLN A 100 -19.52 -0.20 -1.04
N ASN A 101 -20.16 -1.36 -0.90
CA ASN A 101 -19.77 -2.38 0.07
C ASN A 101 -18.32 -2.85 -0.15
N LEU A 102 -17.91 -3.04 -1.40
CA LEU A 102 -16.52 -3.35 -1.76
C LEU A 102 -15.54 -2.27 -1.27
N CYS A 103 -15.89 -1.00 -1.47
CA CYS A 103 -15.06 0.12 -1.04
C CYS A 103 -14.93 0.18 0.48
N ASP A 104 -16.04 -0.04 1.19
CA ASP A 104 -16.09 0.00 2.66
C ASP A 104 -15.34 -1.17 3.29
N ALA A 105 -15.43 -2.36 2.69
CA ALA A 105 -14.72 -3.55 3.14
C ALA A 105 -13.20 -3.45 2.93
N THR A 106 -12.76 -2.92 1.80
CA THR A 106 -11.34 -2.87 1.43
C THR A 106 -10.62 -1.62 1.93
N ASN A 107 -11.35 -0.52 2.10
CA ASN A 107 -10.86 0.82 2.48
C ASN A 107 -9.66 1.28 1.62
N LEU A 108 -9.73 1.06 0.31
CA LEU A 108 -8.72 1.46 -0.67
C LEU A 108 -9.22 2.65 -1.50
N ASP A 109 -8.43 3.72 -1.56
CA ASP A 109 -8.81 4.95 -2.26
C ASP A 109 -8.90 4.75 -3.78
N GLU A 110 -8.07 3.89 -4.33
CA GLU A 110 -8.10 3.52 -5.75
C GLU A 110 -9.44 2.83 -6.11
N LEU A 111 -9.95 1.97 -5.24
CA LEU A 111 -11.25 1.33 -5.44
C LEU A 111 -12.42 2.30 -5.24
N LYS A 112 -12.32 3.23 -4.30
CA LYS A 112 -13.33 4.28 -4.11
C LYS A 112 -13.44 5.15 -5.36
N THR A 113 -12.31 5.55 -5.93
CA THR A 113 -12.27 6.32 -7.18
C THR A 113 -12.88 5.52 -8.32
N PHE A 114 -12.49 4.27 -8.49
CA PHE A 114 -13.03 3.38 -9.49
C PHE A 114 -14.56 3.21 -9.38
N ALA A 115 -15.05 2.84 -8.19
CA ALA A 115 -16.47 2.61 -7.95
C ALA A 115 -17.32 3.89 -8.17
N SER A 116 -16.85 5.03 -7.65
CA SER A 116 -17.56 6.32 -7.83
C SER A 116 -17.64 6.73 -9.30
N THR A 117 -16.55 6.57 -10.04
CA THR A 117 -16.51 6.90 -11.46
C THR A 117 -17.41 5.97 -12.28
N LEU A 118 -17.44 4.68 -11.95
CA LEU A 118 -18.30 3.70 -12.59
C LEU A 118 -19.80 4.00 -12.36
N VAL A 119 -20.15 4.30 -11.11
CA VAL A 119 -21.53 4.68 -10.75
C VAL A 119 -21.96 5.97 -11.43
N GLN A 120 -21.07 6.97 -11.51
CA GLN A 120 -21.35 8.22 -12.23
C GLN A 120 -21.54 7.98 -13.73
N ALA A 121 -20.70 7.16 -14.34
CA ALA A 121 -20.83 6.82 -15.76
C ALA A 121 -22.16 6.13 -16.06
N GLU A 122 -22.58 5.22 -15.20
CA GLU A 122 -23.89 4.54 -15.32
C GLU A 122 -25.06 5.53 -15.21
N GLN A 123 -25.00 6.48 -14.27
CA GLN A 123 -26.04 7.52 -14.09
C GLN A 123 -26.13 8.49 -15.27
N LEU A 124 -24.99 8.83 -15.88
CA LEU A 124 -24.91 9.74 -17.02
C LEU A 124 -25.13 9.05 -18.37
N GLY A 125 -25.29 7.72 -18.39
CA GLY A 125 -25.41 6.95 -19.62
C GLY A 125 -24.12 6.92 -20.45
N ILE A 126 -22.98 7.20 -19.84
CA ILE A 126 -21.67 7.17 -20.51
C ILE A 126 -21.26 5.70 -20.68
N PRO A 127 -20.73 5.30 -21.85
CA PRO A 127 -20.23 3.94 -22.03
C PRO A 127 -19.17 3.57 -20.98
N ILE A 128 -19.45 2.58 -20.16
CA ILE A 128 -18.59 2.10 -19.06
C ILE A 128 -17.17 1.79 -19.57
N ASN A 129 -17.08 1.30 -20.82
CA ASN A 129 -15.81 0.99 -21.46
C ASN A 129 -14.82 2.17 -21.48
N ASN A 130 -15.26 3.36 -21.85
CA ASN A 130 -14.39 4.54 -21.92
C ASN A 130 -13.83 4.90 -20.54
N VAL A 131 -14.65 4.78 -19.53
CA VAL A 131 -14.27 5.08 -18.12
C VAL A 131 -13.29 4.03 -17.60
N MET A 132 -13.56 2.76 -17.84
CA MET A 132 -12.71 1.65 -17.44
C MET A 132 -11.31 1.74 -18.08
N ARG A 133 -11.27 2.06 -19.37
CA ARG A 133 -10.00 2.23 -20.10
C ARG A 133 -9.16 3.38 -19.56
N ALA A 134 -9.77 4.53 -19.28
CA ALA A 134 -9.09 5.67 -18.70
C ALA A 134 -8.52 5.34 -17.30
N GLN A 135 -9.30 4.64 -16.47
CA GLN A 135 -8.88 4.21 -15.13
C GLN A 135 -7.73 3.18 -15.18
N SER A 136 -7.80 2.20 -16.08
CA SER A 136 -6.75 1.22 -16.26
C SER A 136 -5.41 1.88 -16.66
N GLU A 137 -5.45 2.80 -17.62
CA GLU A 137 -4.25 3.55 -18.05
C GLU A 137 -3.68 4.39 -16.91
N GLN A 138 -4.52 5.07 -16.14
CA GLN A 138 -4.08 5.85 -14.96
C GLN A 138 -3.38 4.97 -13.93
N LEU A 139 -3.94 3.79 -13.60
CA LEU A 139 -3.32 2.86 -12.66
C LEU A 139 -1.96 2.33 -13.13
N ARG A 140 -1.80 2.13 -14.45
CA ARG A 140 -0.51 1.75 -15.05
C ARG A 140 0.52 2.87 -14.92
N VAL A 141 0.12 4.11 -15.18
CA VAL A 141 0.99 5.29 -15.02
C VAL A 141 1.42 5.44 -13.57
N GLU A 142 0.49 5.35 -12.62
CA GLU A 142 0.77 5.43 -11.18
C GLU A 142 1.76 4.33 -10.73
N ARG A 143 1.58 3.10 -11.18
CA ARG A 143 2.53 2.01 -10.91
C ARG A 143 3.95 2.32 -11.44
N SER A 144 4.02 2.81 -12.67
CA SER A 144 5.30 3.19 -13.28
C SER A 144 5.99 4.30 -12.49
N GLN A 145 5.23 5.30 -12.06
CA GLN A 145 5.73 6.41 -11.24
C GLN A 145 6.22 5.92 -9.87
N GLN A 146 5.45 5.07 -9.19
CA GLN A 146 5.86 4.49 -7.90
C GLN A 146 7.15 3.65 -8.02
N ALA A 147 7.31 2.91 -9.12
CA ALA A 147 8.54 2.16 -9.38
C ALA A 147 9.74 3.08 -9.59
N LYS A 148 9.57 4.16 -10.37
CA LYS A 148 10.60 5.20 -10.59
C LYS A 148 10.97 5.91 -9.30
N GLU A 149 10.00 6.29 -8.48
CA GLU A 149 10.25 6.93 -7.18
C GLU A 149 11.06 6.03 -6.24
N LYS A 150 10.74 4.73 -6.18
CA LYS A 150 11.53 3.78 -5.38
C LYS A 150 12.97 3.68 -5.87
N GLY A 151 13.18 3.68 -7.18
CA GLY A 151 14.51 3.72 -7.79
C GLY A 151 15.28 4.99 -7.43
N MET A 152 14.66 6.16 -7.56
CA MET A 152 15.27 7.45 -7.20
C MET A 152 15.61 7.53 -5.71
N LYS A 153 14.69 7.08 -4.83
CA LYS A 153 14.94 7.05 -3.37
C LYS A 153 16.11 6.12 -3.00
N ALA A 154 16.31 5.01 -3.74
CA ALA A 154 17.46 4.13 -3.54
C ALA A 154 18.77 4.82 -3.90
N SER A 155 18.81 5.57 -5.02
CA SER A 155 19.98 6.35 -5.43
C SER A 155 20.36 7.42 -4.39
N ILE A 156 19.39 8.15 -3.86
CA ILE A 156 19.64 9.17 -2.82
C ILE A 156 20.13 8.51 -1.51
N LYS A 157 19.62 7.34 -1.14
CA LYS A 157 20.12 6.60 0.02
C LYS A 157 21.58 6.17 -0.11
N MET A 158 22.07 5.94 -1.31
CA MET A 158 23.48 5.61 -1.54
C MET A 158 24.42 6.83 -1.45
N LEU A 159 23.90 8.04 -1.70
CA LEU A 159 24.66 9.28 -1.56
C LEU A 159 25.02 9.58 -0.09
N LEU A 160 24.15 9.27 0.86
CA LEU A 160 24.36 9.58 2.27
C LEU A 160 25.58 8.88 2.89
N PRO A 161 25.77 7.55 2.74
CA PRO A 161 26.99 6.88 3.19
C PRO A 161 28.24 7.35 2.44
N MET A 162 28.13 7.58 1.13
CA MET A 162 29.25 8.05 0.31
C MET A 162 29.74 9.42 0.80
N LEU A 163 28.82 10.35 1.06
CA LEU A 163 29.15 11.67 1.60
C LEU A 163 29.78 11.55 2.99
N LEU A 164 29.25 10.68 3.86
CA LEU A 164 29.77 10.47 5.21
C LEU A 164 31.20 9.94 5.23
N PHE A 165 31.56 9.09 4.25
CA PHE A 165 32.93 8.55 4.15
C PHE A 165 33.91 9.50 3.44
N ILE A 166 33.45 10.21 2.42
CA ILE A 166 34.30 11.12 1.64
C ILE A 166 34.63 12.37 2.45
N PHE A 167 33.66 12.92 3.21
CA PHE A 167 33.83 14.18 3.94
C PHE A 167 35.00 14.15 4.94
N PRO A 168 35.17 13.12 5.82
CA PRO A 168 36.31 13.07 6.73
C PRO A 168 37.65 12.96 6.01
N VAL A 169 37.71 12.20 4.92
CA VAL A 169 38.93 12.01 4.16
C VAL A 169 39.39 13.32 3.52
N VAL A 170 38.48 14.03 2.87
CA VAL A 170 38.75 15.34 2.27
C VAL A 170 39.17 16.35 3.34
N PHE A 171 38.53 16.32 4.49
CA PHE A 171 38.86 17.20 5.62
C PHE A 171 40.30 16.96 6.15
N ILE A 172 40.69 15.69 6.31
CA ILE A 172 42.05 15.32 6.76
C ILE A 172 43.09 15.76 5.70
N ILE A 173 42.81 15.57 4.42
CA ILE A 173 43.75 15.97 3.36
C ILE A 173 43.95 17.48 3.28
N LEU A 174 42.87 18.26 3.45
CA LEU A 174 42.95 19.73 3.39
C LEU A 174 43.50 20.36 4.68
N MET A 175 43.13 19.82 5.85
CA MET A 175 43.59 20.35 7.13
C MET A 175 44.95 19.83 7.55
N GLY A 176 45.40 18.67 7.08
CA GLY A 176 46.65 18.03 7.41
C GLY A 176 47.87 18.96 7.23
N PRO A 177 48.08 19.53 6.03
CA PRO A 177 49.22 20.44 5.79
C PRO A 177 49.14 21.71 6.62
N THR A 178 47.97 22.22 6.85
CA THR A 178 47.74 23.46 7.67
C THR A 178 48.12 23.25 9.16
N VAL A 179 47.73 22.11 9.69
CA VAL A 179 48.07 21.73 11.08
C VAL A 179 49.55 21.48 11.25
N MET A 180 50.22 20.82 10.28
CA MET A 180 51.67 20.59 10.30
C MET A 180 52.42 21.90 10.25
N ASN A 181 52.05 22.84 9.37
CA ASN A 181 52.72 24.17 9.28
C ASN A 181 52.56 25.00 10.58
N ILE A 182 51.42 24.86 11.30
CA ILE A 182 51.22 25.55 12.57
C ILE A 182 52.10 24.96 13.66
N ILE A 183 52.31 23.64 13.69
CA ILE A 183 53.14 22.94 14.66
C ILE A 183 54.64 23.28 14.46
N GLU A 184 55.08 23.44 13.20
CA GLU A 184 56.47 23.81 12.89
C GLU A 184 56.78 25.29 13.15
N THR A 185 55.77 26.15 13.23
CA THR A 185 55.97 27.60 13.46
C THR A 185 55.93 27.99 14.95
N PHE A 186 55.52 27.09 15.82
CA PHE A 186 55.51 27.23 17.29
C PHE A 186 56.59 26.39 17.96
#